data_eeb5a78b9ca5055b10af4a55dd8de8b2
#
_entry.id   eeb5a78b9ca5055b10af4a55dd8de8b2
#
_cell.length_a   1.000
_cell.length_b   1.000
_cell.length_c   1.000
_cell.angle_alpha   90.00
_cell.angle_beta   90.00
_cell.angle_gamma   90.00
#
_symmetry.space_group_name_H-M   'P 1'
#
loop_
_entity.id
_entity.type
_entity.pdbx_description
1 polymer ?
#
loop_
_entity_poly.entity_id
_entity_poly.type
_entity_poly.pdbx_seq_one_letter_code
_entity_poly.pdbx_strand_id
1 'polypeptide(L)'
;MIPSEFLLSYASFNADNKPFVECQVGDKIERHELFGQNLSLEFDFSVKYCTGWVDFENRCSQICPDHATVDEKYENCLKCRDKTGFNPAFYNASSVSVQQEKINQNPHFVYLAYFAPNVIKVGISQEERGI
;
A
#
# COMPACT_ATOMS: atom_id res chain seq x y z
N MET A 1 5.75 -2.74 21.88
CA MET A 1 6.86 -1.73 21.81
C MET A 1 7.32 -1.65 20.37
N ILE A 2 7.46 -0.45 19.84
CA ILE A 2 7.98 -0.23 18.49
C ILE A 2 9.47 -0.62 18.46
N PRO A 3 9.95 -1.36 17.45
CA PRO A 3 11.35 -1.70 17.30
C PRO A 3 12.26 -0.47 17.25
N SER A 4 13.52 -0.62 17.69
CA SER A 4 14.48 0.48 17.67
C SER A 4 14.95 0.86 16.26
N GLU A 5 14.91 -0.10 15.34
CA GLU A 5 15.27 0.09 13.92
C GLU A 5 14.37 -0.78 13.05
N PHE A 6 13.80 -0.19 12.02
CA PHE A 6 12.86 -0.87 11.15
C PHE A 6 12.69 -0.14 9.81
N LEU A 7 12.21 -0.86 8.81
CA LEU A 7 11.68 -0.27 7.60
C LEU A 7 10.19 0.07 7.81
N LEU A 8 9.84 1.35 7.74
CA LEU A 8 8.45 1.78 7.75
C LEU A 8 7.82 1.47 6.39
N SER A 9 6.92 0.51 6.37
CA SER A 9 6.29 0.05 5.12
C SER A 9 4.89 0.61 4.90
N TYR A 10 4.16 0.91 5.97
CA TYR A 10 2.79 1.39 5.84
C TYR A 10 2.34 2.15 7.09
N ALA A 11 1.48 3.13 6.89
CA ALA A 11 0.80 3.82 7.97
C ALA A 11 -0.67 4.04 7.60
N SER A 12 -1.58 3.78 8.52
CA SER A 12 -3.01 3.93 8.29
C SER A 12 -3.78 3.96 9.62
N PHE A 13 -5.09 3.85 9.52
CA PHE A 13 -6.00 3.73 10.65
C PHE A 13 -6.65 2.34 10.66
N ASN A 14 -6.79 1.75 11.85
CA ASN A 14 -7.51 0.48 12.02
C ASN A 14 -9.03 0.68 12.00
N ALA A 15 -9.79 -0.39 12.17
CA ALA A 15 -11.26 -0.37 12.18
C ALA A 15 -11.86 0.55 13.28
N ASP A 16 -11.12 0.77 14.37
CA ASP A 16 -11.50 1.66 15.48
C ASP A 16 -11.02 3.11 15.29
N ASN A 17 -10.60 3.47 14.08
CA ASN A 17 -10.01 4.77 13.74
C ASN A 17 -8.76 5.14 14.55
N LYS A 18 -8.01 4.16 15.02
CA LYS A 18 -6.75 4.39 15.70
C LYS A 18 -5.58 4.29 14.72
N PRO A 19 -4.63 5.23 14.76
CA PRO A 19 -3.47 5.21 13.87
C PRO A 19 -2.55 4.04 14.21
N PHE A 20 -2.02 3.40 13.19
CA PHE A 20 -0.99 2.38 13.32
C PHE A 20 0.09 2.52 12.26
N VAL A 21 1.24 1.95 12.54
CA VAL A 21 2.32 1.76 11.58
C VAL A 21 2.61 0.28 11.40
N GLU A 22 3.04 -0.06 10.21
CA GLU A 22 3.53 -1.37 9.85
C GLU A 22 5.04 -1.30 9.63
N CYS A 23 5.77 -2.06 10.43
CA CYS A 23 7.21 -2.08 10.50
C CYS A 23 7.74 -3.41 9.98
N GLN A 24 8.74 -3.37 9.11
CA GLN A 24 9.45 -4.57 8.69
C GLN A 24 10.78 -4.65 9.45
N VAL A 25 10.98 -5.76 10.15
CA VAL A 25 12.20 -6.06 10.91
C VAL A 25 12.71 -7.42 10.47
N GLY A 26 13.78 -7.45 9.68
CA GLY A 26 14.22 -8.67 9.02
C GLY A 26 13.11 -9.26 8.16
N ASP A 27 12.73 -10.51 8.41
CA ASP A 27 11.68 -11.22 7.69
C ASP A 27 10.30 -11.18 8.37
N LYS A 28 10.11 -10.23 9.29
CA LYS A 28 8.87 -10.09 10.04
C LYS A 28 8.20 -8.75 9.76
N ILE A 29 6.88 -8.77 9.73
CA ILE A 29 6.04 -7.58 9.69
C ILE A 29 5.33 -7.46 11.03
N GLU A 30 5.45 -6.29 11.66
CA GLU A 30 4.81 -5.96 12.92
C GLU A 30 3.92 -4.73 12.75
N ARG A 31 2.73 -4.77 13.34
CA ARG A 31 1.83 -3.61 13.42
C ARG A 31 1.85 -3.05 14.82
N HIS A 32 2.04 -1.74 14.92
CA HIS A 32 2.07 -1.02 16.18
C HIS A 32 1.05 0.11 16.17
N GLU A 33 0.09 0.05 17.09
CA GLU A 33 -0.88 1.12 17.30
C GLU A 33 -0.19 2.32 17.96
N LEU A 34 -0.45 3.52 17.46
CA LEU A 34 0.21 4.75 17.92
C LEU A 34 -0.65 5.59 18.85
N PHE A 35 -1.93 5.27 19.01
CA PHE A 35 -2.86 6.06 19.81
C PHE A 35 -2.42 6.15 21.27
N GLY A 36 -2.38 7.39 21.77
CA GLY A 36 -1.99 7.64 23.17
C GLY A 36 -0.50 7.47 23.46
N GLN A 37 0.36 7.31 22.45
CA GLN A 37 1.79 7.19 22.61
C GLN A 37 2.53 8.47 22.21
N ASN A 38 3.59 8.80 22.94
CA ASN A 38 4.57 9.78 22.50
C ASN A 38 5.65 9.05 21.71
N LEU A 39 5.82 9.48 20.46
CA LEU A 39 6.73 8.82 19.54
C LEU A 39 7.77 9.82 19.02
N SER A 40 9.03 9.40 19.00
CA SER A 40 10.11 10.12 18.33
C SER A 40 10.73 9.21 17.29
N LEU A 41 10.73 9.65 16.04
CA LEU A 41 11.26 8.90 14.91
C LEU A 41 12.36 9.70 14.22
N GLU A 42 13.41 9.00 13.84
CA GLU A 42 14.47 9.51 12.96
C GLU A 42 14.46 8.70 11.67
N PHE A 43 14.51 9.38 10.52
CA PHE A 43 14.49 8.74 9.22
C PHE A 43 15.85 8.87 8.56
N ASP A 44 16.41 7.75 8.11
CA ASP A 44 17.58 7.73 7.24
C ASP A 44 17.11 7.71 5.78
N PHE A 45 17.36 8.79 5.08
CA PHE A 45 17.01 8.96 3.65
C PHE A 45 18.16 8.62 2.71
N SER A 46 19.29 8.15 3.21
CA SER A 46 20.46 7.81 2.37
C SER A 46 20.20 6.60 1.47
N VAL A 47 19.37 5.67 1.94
CA VAL A 47 18.98 4.47 1.18
C VAL A 47 17.49 4.23 1.34
N LYS A 48 16.81 3.97 0.22
CA LYS A 48 15.39 3.58 0.20
C LYS A 48 15.25 2.11 -0.16
N TYR A 49 14.59 1.35 0.69
CA TYR A 49 14.33 -0.06 0.47
C TYR A 49 12.94 -0.31 -0.07
N CYS A 50 12.81 -1.38 -0.85
CA CYS A 50 11.53 -1.87 -1.33
C CYS A 50 10.64 -2.30 -0.14
N THR A 51 9.42 -1.77 -0.07
CA THR A 51 8.46 -2.10 0.98
C THR A 51 7.72 -3.42 0.76
N GLY A 52 8.08 -4.17 -0.28
CA GLY A 52 7.43 -5.44 -0.60
C GLY A 52 6.20 -5.25 -1.49
N TRP A 53 5.22 -6.10 -1.33
CA TRP A 53 4.00 -6.10 -2.14
C TRP A 53 2.77 -6.44 -1.29
N VAL A 54 1.59 -6.15 -1.79
CA VAL A 54 0.34 -6.46 -1.10
C VAL A 54 -0.34 -7.63 -1.79
N ASP A 55 -0.67 -8.66 -1.02
CA ASP A 55 -1.51 -9.75 -1.44
C ASP A 55 -2.98 -9.37 -1.17
N PHE A 56 -3.72 -9.03 -2.22
CA PHE A 56 -5.11 -8.60 -2.09
C PHE A 56 -6.07 -9.74 -1.78
N GLU A 57 -5.73 -10.97 -2.15
CA GLU A 57 -6.56 -12.13 -1.84
C GLU A 57 -6.56 -12.42 -0.33
N ASN A 58 -5.37 -12.42 0.28
CA ASN A 58 -5.19 -12.65 1.71
C ASN A 58 -5.20 -11.36 2.54
N ARG A 59 -5.29 -10.19 1.90
CA ARG A 59 -5.31 -8.86 2.52
C ARG A 59 -4.15 -8.63 3.48
N CYS A 60 -2.97 -9.02 3.06
CA CYS A 60 -1.75 -8.88 3.87
C CYS A 60 -0.58 -8.31 3.07
N SER A 61 0.31 -7.66 3.79
CA SER A 61 1.58 -7.20 3.26
C SER A 61 2.59 -8.34 3.22
N GLN A 62 3.42 -8.34 2.18
CA GLN A 62 4.50 -9.29 1.97
C GLN A 62 5.83 -8.56 1.85
N ILE A 63 6.85 -9.08 2.50
CA ILE A 63 8.20 -8.52 2.46
C ILE A 63 8.83 -8.77 1.08
N CYS A 64 9.65 -7.83 0.63
CA CYS A 64 10.47 -8.03 -0.56
C CYS A 64 11.46 -9.17 -0.33
N PRO A 65 11.42 -10.26 -1.12
CA PRO A 65 12.31 -11.41 -0.91
C PRO A 65 13.79 -11.08 -1.12
N ASP A 66 14.07 -10.05 -1.91
CA ASP A 66 15.44 -9.63 -2.24
C ASP A 66 15.91 -8.47 -1.34
N HIS A 67 15.07 -7.93 -0.46
CA HIS A 67 15.36 -6.70 0.32
C HIS A 67 15.99 -5.60 -0.54
N ALA A 68 15.44 -5.43 -1.75
CA ALA A 68 16.02 -4.59 -2.78
C ALA A 68 16.01 -3.11 -2.39
N THR A 69 17.01 -2.38 -2.87
CA THR A 69 16.99 -0.92 -2.85
C THR A 69 16.22 -0.39 -4.06
N VAL A 70 15.58 0.76 -3.90
CA VAL A 70 14.78 1.41 -4.94
C VAL A 70 15.16 2.88 -5.09
N ASP A 71 14.82 3.46 -6.24
CA ASP A 71 14.96 4.89 -6.47
C ASP A 71 13.97 5.69 -5.61
N GLU A 72 14.26 6.96 -5.37
CA GLU A 72 13.38 7.88 -4.64
C GLU A 72 11.94 7.92 -5.18
N LYS A 73 11.80 7.72 -6.49
CA LYS A 73 10.52 7.76 -7.20
C LYS A 73 9.60 6.58 -6.88
N TYR A 74 10.15 5.43 -6.48
CA TYR A 74 9.39 4.20 -6.32
C TYR A 74 9.44 3.69 -4.88
N GLU A 75 8.38 3.01 -4.48
CA GLU A 75 8.30 2.35 -3.17
C GLU A 75 8.61 0.85 -3.25
N ASN A 76 8.54 0.30 -4.45
CA ASN A 76 8.68 -1.13 -4.70
C ASN A 76 9.67 -1.39 -5.83
N CYS A 77 10.43 -2.47 -5.72
CA CYS A 77 11.25 -2.97 -6.84
C CYS A 77 10.35 -3.53 -7.96
N LEU A 78 10.91 -3.75 -9.13
CA LEU A 78 10.17 -4.27 -10.29
C LEU A 78 9.44 -5.56 -9.99
N LYS A 79 10.10 -6.53 -9.34
CA LYS A 79 9.48 -7.81 -8.98
C LYS A 79 8.27 -7.66 -8.06
N CYS A 80 8.36 -6.79 -7.06
CA CYS A 80 7.25 -6.53 -6.15
C CYS A 80 6.13 -5.73 -6.81
N ARG A 81 6.45 -4.81 -7.71
CA ARG A 81 5.46 -4.09 -8.52
C ARG A 81 4.64 -5.03 -9.41
N ASP A 82 5.31 -5.98 -10.05
CA ASP A 82 4.63 -6.97 -10.90
C ASP A 82 3.68 -7.87 -10.10
N LYS A 83 3.98 -8.10 -8.83
CA LYS A 83 3.12 -8.89 -7.94
C LYS A 83 1.96 -8.09 -7.36
N THR A 84 2.14 -6.80 -7.12
CA THR A 84 1.11 -5.94 -6.52
C THR A 84 -0.09 -5.79 -7.47
N GLY A 85 -1.30 -5.89 -6.94
CA GLY A 85 -2.53 -5.78 -7.74
C GLY A 85 -2.89 -4.35 -8.12
N PHE A 86 -2.27 -3.35 -7.50
CA PHE A 86 -2.53 -1.94 -7.79
C PHE A 86 -1.34 -1.29 -8.47
N ASN A 87 -1.56 -0.83 -9.69
CA ASN A 87 -0.61 -0.03 -10.43
C ASN A 87 -1.24 1.35 -10.71
N PRO A 88 -0.69 2.45 -10.15
CA PRO A 88 -1.20 3.80 -10.43
C PRO A 88 -1.13 4.18 -11.91
N ALA A 89 -0.20 3.57 -12.66
CA ALA A 89 -0.07 3.75 -14.11
C ALA A 89 -0.92 2.77 -14.93
N PHE A 90 -1.84 2.08 -14.31
CA PHE A 90 -2.70 1.07 -14.89
C PHE A 90 -3.34 1.49 -16.24
N TYR A 91 -3.78 2.74 -16.37
CA TYR A 91 -4.37 3.25 -17.60
C TYR A 91 -3.41 3.37 -18.77
N ASN A 92 -2.11 3.44 -18.49
CA ASN A 92 -1.05 3.60 -19.48
C ASN A 92 -0.09 2.41 -19.50
N ALA A 93 -0.34 1.38 -18.71
CA ALA A 93 0.52 0.22 -18.63
C ALA A 93 0.33 -0.69 -19.85
N SER A 94 1.42 -1.15 -20.42
CA SER A 94 1.42 -2.16 -21.48
C SER A 94 1.06 -3.57 -20.97
N SER A 95 1.15 -3.76 -19.65
CA SER A 95 0.79 -5.01 -18.97
C SER A 95 0.28 -4.70 -17.56
N VAL A 96 -0.55 -5.58 -17.05
CA VAL A 96 -1.05 -5.54 -15.66
C VAL A 96 -0.59 -6.76 -14.90
N SER A 97 -0.50 -6.66 -13.57
CA SER A 97 -0.18 -7.82 -12.74
C SER A 97 -1.29 -8.87 -12.78
N VAL A 98 -0.97 -10.11 -12.44
CA VAL A 98 -1.96 -11.19 -12.34
C VAL A 98 -3.08 -10.86 -11.36
N GLN A 99 -2.76 -10.22 -10.24
CA GLN A 99 -3.77 -9.77 -9.27
C GLN A 99 -4.69 -8.70 -9.86
N GLN A 100 -4.12 -7.71 -10.55
CA GLN A 100 -4.90 -6.65 -11.20
C GLN A 100 -5.80 -7.23 -12.31
N GLU A 101 -5.32 -8.18 -13.07
CA GLU A 101 -6.11 -8.85 -14.10
C GLU A 101 -7.33 -9.57 -13.51
N LYS A 102 -7.15 -10.31 -12.41
CA LYS A 102 -8.27 -10.93 -11.68
C LYS A 102 -9.26 -9.89 -11.16
N ILE A 103 -8.79 -8.80 -10.59
CA ILE A 103 -9.63 -7.70 -10.09
C ILE A 103 -10.44 -7.09 -11.25
N ASN A 104 -9.82 -6.89 -12.40
CA ASN A 104 -10.47 -6.30 -13.57
C ASN A 104 -11.61 -7.16 -14.13
N GLN A 105 -11.60 -8.46 -13.88
CA GLN A 105 -12.67 -9.38 -14.29
C GLN A 105 -13.91 -9.33 -13.37
N ASN A 106 -13.77 -8.77 -12.17
CA ASN A 106 -14.86 -8.66 -11.23
C ASN A 106 -15.82 -7.51 -11.64
N PRO A 107 -17.10 -7.59 -11.30
CA PRO A 107 -18.03 -6.48 -11.49
C PRO A 107 -17.58 -5.22 -10.74
N HIS A 108 -17.73 -4.07 -11.38
CA HIS A 108 -17.37 -2.77 -10.82
C HIS A 108 -18.51 -1.78 -10.96
N PHE A 109 -18.59 -0.86 -9.98
CA PHE A 109 -19.40 0.36 -10.11
C PHE A 109 -18.54 1.52 -10.62
N VAL A 110 -19.09 2.30 -11.51
CA VAL A 110 -18.57 3.63 -11.83
C VAL A 110 -19.42 4.64 -11.06
N TYR A 111 -18.79 5.50 -10.29
CA TYR A 111 -19.51 6.50 -9.50
C TYR A 111 -19.02 7.91 -9.78
N LEU A 112 -19.92 8.86 -9.58
CA LEU A 112 -19.63 10.29 -9.60
C LEU A 112 -19.79 10.83 -8.18
N ALA A 113 -18.73 11.40 -7.64
CA ALA A 113 -18.75 12.07 -6.34
C ALA A 113 -18.74 13.59 -6.53
N TYR A 114 -19.74 14.26 -6.01
CA TYR A 114 -19.87 15.72 -6.01
C TYR A 114 -19.40 16.28 -4.67
N PHE A 115 -18.37 17.08 -4.68
CA PHE A 115 -17.79 17.68 -3.47
C PHE A 115 -18.15 19.17 -3.32
N ALA A 116 -18.20 19.89 -4.42
CA ALA A 116 -18.53 21.32 -4.46
C ALA A 116 -18.83 21.71 -5.92
N PRO A 117 -19.37 22.92 -6.17
CA PRO A 117 -19.52 23.42 -7.53
C PRO A 117 -18.22 23.30 -8.32
N ASN A 118 -18.30 22.68 -9.48
CA ASN A 118 -17.16 22.40 -10.38
C ASN A 118 -16.10 21.42 -9.82
N VAL A 119 -16.38 20.73 -8.72
CA VAL A 119 -15.50 19.72 -8.15
C VAL A 119 -16.20 18.37 -8.14
N ILE A 120 -16.08 17.65 -9.25
CA ILE A 120 -16.65 16.32 -9.45
C ILE A 120 -15.51 15.32 -9.65
N LYS A 121 -15.58 14.19 -8.95
CA LYS A 121 -14.66 13.08 -9.12
C LYS A 121 -15.40 11.88 -9.71
N VAL A 122 -14.80 11.28 -10.72
CA VAL A 122 -15.18 9.95 -11.22
C VAL A 122 -14.33 8.91 -10.53
N GLY A 123 -14.91 7.84 -10.05
CA GLY A 123 -14.19 6.73 -9.47
C GLY A 123 -14.79 5.38 -9.90
N ILE A 124 -13.99 4.34 -9.67
CA ILE A 124 -14.36 2.95 -9.93
C ILE A 124 -14.18 2.20 -8.62
N SER A 125 -15.16 1.39 -8.25
CA SER A 125 -15.08 0.51 -7.08
C SER A 125 -15.57 -0.88 -7.43
N GLN A 126 -14.93 -1.92 -6.92
CA GLN A 126 -15.43 -3.28 -7.06
C GLN A 126 -16.81 -3.38 -6.36
N GLU A 127 -17.75 -4.09 -6.97
CA GLU A 127 -19.10 -4.30 -6.43
C GLU A 127 -19.04 -4.86 -5.00
N GLU A 128 -18.13 -5.80 -4.75
CA GLU A 128 -17.93 -6.41 -3.43
C GLU A 128 -17.54 -5.41 -2.33
N ARG A 129 -16.84 -4.34 -2.69
CA ARG A 129 -16.45 -3.29 -1.73
C ARG A 129 -17.56 -2.28 -1.45
N GLY A 130 -18.54 -2.19 -2.35
CA GLY A 130 -19.54 -1.14 -2.32
C GLY A 130 -18.99 0.24 -2.71
N ILE A 131 -19.78 1.27 -2.44
CA ILE A 131 -19.44 2.68 -2.70
C ILE A 131 -19.24 3.40 -1.38
#